data_9612ae3a7b71223df7686aeed01ff3a7
#
_entry.id   9612ae3a7b71223df7686aeed01ff3a7
#
_cell.length_a   1.000
_cell.length_b   1.000
_cell.length_c   1.000
_cell.angle_alpha   90.00
_cell.angle_beta   90.00
_cell.angle_gamma   90.00
#
_symmetry.space_group_name_H-M   'P 1'
#
loop_
_entity.id
_entity.type
_entity.pdbx_description
1 polymer ?
#
loop_
_entity_poly.entity_id
_entity_poly.type
_entity_poly.pdbx_seq_one_letter_code
_entity_poly.pdbx_strand_id
1 'polypeptide(L)'
;MTFEAEQLGESGTELASLLRNLRKRAGLSGDRLAARCNMSQSKVSRIENGRTRPSLVDVEQILRALDAPPELVAEVSALARMANTEWRNLRELRRKGLGT
;
A
#
# COMPACT_ATOMS: atom_id res chain seq x y z
N MET A 1 2.03 -3.08 19.57
CA MET A 1 2.04 -3.85 18.32
C MET A 1 0.70 -3.72 17.62
N THR A 2 0.72 -3.48 16.38
CA THR A 2 -0.52 -3.34 15.65
C THR A 2 -0.89 -4.66 14.99
N PHE A 3 -2.13 -5.02 15.16
CA PHE A 3 -2.66 -6.23 14.59
C PHE A 3 -2.62 -6.21 13.06
N GLU A 4 -2.87 -5.04 12.48
CA GLU A 4 -2.84 -4.86 11.03
C GLU A 4 -1.48 -5.13 10.43
N ALA A 5 -0.41 -4.74 11.10
CA ALA A 5 0.93 -4.97 10.61
C ALA A 5 1.21 -6.46 10.45
N GLU A 6 0.73 -7.27 11.39
CA GLU A 6 0.88 -8.72 11.30
C GLU A 6 0.08 -9.29 10.14
N GLN A 7 -1.10 -8.75 9.89
CA GLN A 7 -1.97 -9.21 8.82
C GLN A 7 -1.42 -8.91 7.44
N LEU A 8 -0.75 -7.76 7.30
CA LEU A 8 -0.21 -7.33 6.01
C LEU A 8 1.16 -7.91 5.72
N GLY A 9 1.90 -8.27 6.76
CA GLY A 9 3.28 -8.65 6.62
C GLY A 9 4.17 -7.43 6.60
N GLU A 10 5.47 -7.67 6.58
CA GLU A 10 6.47 -6.61 6.66
C GLU A 10 6.49 -5.72 5.43
N SER A 11 6.43 -6.32 4.24
CA SER A 11 6.44 -5.56 3.00
C SER A 11 5.19 -4.70 2.85
N GLY A 12 4.05 -5.19 3.35
CA GLY A 12 2.81 -4.42 3.32
C GLY A 12 2.89 -3.19 4.20
N THR A 13 3.51 -3.32 5.38
CA THR A 13 3.70 -2.20 6.29
C THR A 13 4.65 -1.17 5.69
N GLU A 14 5.73 -1.63 5.07
CA GLU A 14 6.67 -0.75 4.39
C GLU A 14 6.00 0.00 3.24
N LEU A 15 5.21 -0.70 2.45
CA LEU A 15 4.51 -0.11 1.31
C LEU A 15 3.58 1.00 1.76
N ALA A 16 2.78 0.76 2.81
CA ALA A 16 1.86 1.76 3.33
C ALA A 16 2.59 3.02 3.77
N SER A 17 3.68 2.85 4.53
CA SER A 17 4.49 3.97 5.00
C SER A 17 5.13 4.72 3.85
N LEU A 18 5.64 4.00 2.87
CA LEU A 18 6.30 4.60 1.73
C LEU A 18 5.33 5.47 0.91
N LEU A 19 4.14 4.94 0.63
CA LEU A 19 3.14 5.70 -0.12
C LEU A 19 2.76 6.97 0.62
N ARG A 20 2.57 6.87 1.93
CA ARG A 20 2.26 8.04 2.75
C ARG A 20 3.38 9.08 2.70
N ASN A 21 4.62 8.64 2.82
CA ASN A 21 5.76 9.54 2.80
C ASN A 21 5.93 10.22 1.45
N LEU A 22 5.70 9.47 0.37
CA LEU A 22 5.77 10.04 -0.97
C LEU A 22 4.72 11.12 -1.17
N ARG A 23 3.50 10.88 -0.66
CA ARG A 23 2.46 11.89 -0.72
C ARG A 23 2.86 13.17 0.02
N LYS A 24 3.39 13.00 1.22
CA LYS A 24 3.79 14.14 2.03
C LYS A 24 4.92 14.94 1.37
N ARG A 25 5.88 14.25 0.77
CA ARG A 25 6.97 14.89 0.05
C ARG A 25 6.47 15.68 -1.15
N ALA A 26 5.41 15.20 -1.78
CA ALA A 26 4.80 15.90 -2.90
C ALA A 26 3.95 17.10 -2.46
N GLY A 27 3.80 17.30 -1.15
CA GLY A 27 3.03 18.39 -0.62
C GLY A 27 1.53 18.25 -0.77
N LEU A 28 1.06 16.99 -0.94
CA LEU A 28 -0.37 16.73 -1.14
C LEU A 28 -1.02 16.25 0.14
N SER A 29 -2.24 16.76 0.39
CA SER A 29 -3.08 16.18 1.42
C SER A 29 -3.65 14.85 0.93
N GLY A 30 -4.19 14.06 1.84
CA GLY A 30 -4.88 12.82 1.46
C GLY A 30 -6.06 13.09 0.53
N ASP A 31 -6.80 14.17 0.78
CA ASP A 31 -7.92 14.57 -0.08
C ASP A 31 -7.48 14.86 -1.51
N ARG A 32 -6.37 15.60 -1.63
CA ARG A 32 -5.87 15.97 -2.94
C ARG A 32 -5.34 14.78 -3.71
N LEU A 33 -4.63 13.90 -3.02
CA LEU A 33 -4.16 12.68 -3.68
C LEU A 33 -5.35 11.84 -4.14
N ALA A 34 -6.34 11.67 -3.28
CA ALA A 34 -7.54 10.89 -3.61
C ALA A 34 -8.20 11.43 -4.88
N ALA A 35 -8.36 12.77 -4.96
CA ALA A 35 -8.95 13.38 -6.14
C ALA A 35 -8.13 13.11 -7.39
N ARG A 36 -6.80 13.20 -7.28
CA ARG A 36 -5.92 12.99 -8.43
C ARG A 36 -5.91 11.56 -8.93
N CYS A 37 -6.00 10.60 -8.04
CA CYS A 37 -5.97 9.19 -8.44
C CYS A 37 -7.36 8.58 -8.54
N ASN A 38 -8.39 9.41 -8.48
CA ASN A 38 -9.77 8.99 -8.67
C ASN A 38 -10.19 7.91 -7.67
N MET A 39 -9.79 8.10 -6.43
CA MET A 39 -10.14 7.22 -5.31
C MET A 39 -10.88 8.03 -4.25
N SER A 40 -11.58 7.35 -3.35
CA SER A 40 -12.16 8.03 -2.20
C SER A 40 -11.05 8.34 -1.19
N GLN A 41 -11.26 9.39 -0.40
CA GLN A 41 -10.33 9.71 0.67
C GLN A 41 -10.23 8.58 1.68
N SER A 42 -11.33 7.92 1.97
CA SER A 42 -11.35 6.77 2.87
C SER A 42 -10.44 5.66 2.39
N LYS A 43 -10.45 5.41 1.09
CA LYS A 43 -9.61 4.36 0.52
C LYS A 43 -8.13 4.71 0.65
N VAL A 44 -7.76 5.95 0.30
CA VAL A 44 -6.39 6.41 0.43
C VAL A 44 -5.92 6.29 1.89
N SER A 45 -6.77 6.74 2.82
CA SER A 45 -6.46 6.67 4.24
C SER A 45 -6.20 5.24 4.69
N ARG A 46 -7.08 4.32 4.31
CA ARG A 46 -6.92 2.91 4.70
C ARG A 46 -5.65 2.29 4.12
N ILE A 47 -5.31 2.65 2.89
CA ILE A 47 -4.08 2.17 2.26
C ILE A 47 -2.87 2.68 3.03
N GLU A 48 -2.83 3.98 3.33
CA GLU A 48 -1.68 4.59 4.00
C GLU A 48 -1.53 4.16 5.45
N ASN A 49 -2.62 3.75 6.08
CA ASN A 49 -2.59 3.27 7.47
C ASN A 49 -2.45 1.76 7.57
N GLY A 50 -2.26 1.09 6.44
CA GLY A 50 -2.04 -0.34 6.44
C GLY A 50 -3.27 -1.18 6.72
N ARG A 51 -4.45 -0.59 6.62
CA ARG A 51 -5.70 -1.32 6.88
C ARG A 51 -6.25 -2.03 5.66
N THR A 52 -5.84 -1.60 4.49
CA THR A 52 -6.25 -2.19 3.22
C THR A 52 -5.02 -2.37 2.36
N ARG A 53 -4.89 -3.54 1.79
CA ARG A 53 -3.80 -3.82 0.85
C ARG A 53 -4.17 -3.23 -0.51
N PRO A 54 -3.36 -2.32 -1.07
CA PRO A 54 -3.65 -1.79 -2.39
C PRO A 54 -3.36 -2.84 -3.46
N SER A 55 -4.14 -2.79 -4.54
CA SER A 55 -3.83 -3.60 -5.71
C SER A 55 -2.67 -2.96 -6.46
N LEU A 56 -2.06 -3.69 -7.40
CA LEU A 56 -1.02 -3.11 -8.24
C LEU A 56 -1.54 -1.91 -9.03
N VAL A 57 -2.79 -1.98 -9.48
CA VAL A 57 -3.41 -0.86 -10.19
C VAL A 57 -3.54 0.35 -9.28
N ASP A 58 -3.95 0.14 -8.03
CA ASP A 58 -4.05 1.22 -7.05
C ASP A 58 -2.70 1.89 -6.85
N VAL A 59 -1.64 1.09 -6.70
CA VAL A 59 -0.29 1.61 -6.51
C VAL A 59 0.15 2.44 -7.71
N GLU A 60 -0.09 1.92 -8.91
CA GLU A 60 0.25 2.64 -10.13
C GLU A 60 -0.50 3.96 -10.26
N GLN A 61 -1.78 3.97 -9.92
CA GLN A 61 -2.57 5.18 -9.95
C GLN A 61 -2.05 6.24 -8.98
N ILE A 62 -1.67 5.81 -7.78
CA ILE A 62 -1.10 6.71 -6.79
C ILE A 62 0.23 7.27 -7.28
N LEU A 63 1.12 6.42 -7.79
CA LEU A 63 2.42 6.86 -8.26
C LEU A 63 2.30 7.82 -9.45
N ARG A 64 1.36 7.55 -10.34
CA ARG A 64 1.11 8.43 -11.46
C ARG A 64 0.60 9.80 -11.00
N ALA A 65 -0.28 9.80 -10.01
CA ALA A 65 -0.80 11.05 -9.43
C ALA A 65 0.30 11.85 -8.75
N LEU A 66 1.35 11.18 -8.28
CA LEU A 66 2.49 11.81 -7.62
C LEU A 66 3.61 12.17 -8.61
N ASP A 67 3.42 11.91 -9.90
CA ASP A 67 4.43 12.14 -10.93
C ASP A 67 5.76 11.43 -10.61
N ALA A 68 5.66 10.21 -10.08
CA ALA A 68 6.85 9.46 -9.70
C ALA A 68 7.66 9.07 -10.93
N PRO A 69 9.00 9.18 -10.85
CA PRO A 69 9.85 8.80 -11.98
C PRO A 69 9.84 7.27 -12.19
N PRO A 70 10.18 6.80 -13.40
CA PRO A 70 10.11 5.38 -13.71
C PRO A 70 10.88 4.47 -12.76
N GLU A 71 12.03 4.91 -12.27
CA GLU A 71 12.83 4.12 -11.34
C GLU A 71 12.08 3.89 -10.04
N LEU A 72 11.40 4.93 -9.56
CA LEU A 72 10.64 4.84 -8.33
C LEU A 72 9.40 3.97 -8.53
N VAL A 73 8.75 4.11 -9.69
CA VAL A 73 7.59 3.27 -10.01
C VAL A 73 8.00 1.80 -9.99
N ALA A 74 9.15 1.46 -10.57
CA ALA A 74 9.64 0.09 -10.59
C ALA A 74 9.90 -0.44 -9.18
N GLU A 75 10.55 0.36 -8.33
CA GLU A 75 10.86 -0.04 -6.96
C GLU A 75 9.61 -0.24 -6.13
N VAL A 76 8.68 0.70 -6.20
CA VAL A 76 7.45 0.61 -5.41
C VAL A 76 6.57 -0.53 -5.91
N SER A 77 6.52 -0.73 -7.22
CA SER A 77 5.75 -1.84 -7.79
C SER A 77 6.31 -3.19 -7.36
N ALA A 78 7.64 -3.31 -7.29
CA ALA A 78 8.29 -4.53 -6.81
C ALA A 78 7.91 -4.79 -5.34
N LEU A 79 7.94 -3.75 -4.51
CA LEU A 79 7.54 -3.86 -3.11
C LEU A 79 6.07 -4.26 -3.00
N ALA A 80 5.22 -3.71 -3.87
CA ALA A 80 3.80 -4.07 -3.88
C ALA A 80 3.58 -5.54 -4.23
N ARG A 81 4.36 -6.08 -5.16
CA ARG A 81 4.30 -7.50 -5.50
C ARG A 81 4.72 -8.37 -4.33
N MET A 82 5.79 -7.97 -3.62
CA MET A 82 6.23 -8.68 -2.43
C MET A 82 5.16 -8.66 -1.35
N ALA A 83 4.54 -7.50 -1.15
CA ALA A 83 3.47 -7.36 -0.16
C ALA A 83 2.28 -8.25 -0.50
N ASN A 84 1.93 -8.34 -1.78
CA ASN A 84 0.85 -9.21 -2.23
C ASN A 84 1.16 -10.67 -1.99
N THR A 85 2.40 -11.07 -2.23
CA THR A 85 2.83 -12.45 -2.00
C THR A 85 2.81 -12.79 -0.52
N GLU A 86 3.33 -11.92 0.33
CA GLU A 86 3.32 -12.13 1.77
C GLU A 86 1.90 -12.22 2.31
N TRP A 87 1.02 -11.34 1.83
CA TRP A 87 -0.35 -11.35 2.27
C TRP A 87 -1.05 -12.67 1.91
N ARG A 88 -0.81 -13.17 0.70
CA ARG A 88 -1.36 -14.45 0.26
C ARG A 88 -0.86 -15.59 1.12
N ASN A 89 0.43 -15.58 1.45
CA ASN A 89 1.03 -16.61 2.28
C ASN A 89 0.43 -16.60 3.68
N LEU A 90 0.26 -15.42 4.26
CA LEU A 90 -0.35 -15.29 5.58
C LEU A 90 -1.79 -15.80 5.58
N ARG A 91 -2.53 -15.45 4.54
CA ARG A 91 -3.91 -15.89 4.40
C ARG A 91 -3.98 -17.42 4.27
N GLU A 92 -3.07 -18.00 3.52
CA GLU A 92 -3.01 -19.44 3.34
C GLU A 92 -2.72 -20.15 4.65
N LEU A 93 -1.77 -19.63 5.42
CA LEU A 93 -1.43 -20.18 6.73
C LEU A 93 -2.63 -20.16 7.67
N ARG A 94 -3.38 -19.08 7.68
CA ARG A 94 -4.59 -18.98 8.51
C ARG A 94 -5.64 -20.00 8.10
N ARG A 95 -5.82 -20.13 6.79
CA ARG A 95 -6.82 -21.06 6.27
C ARG A 95 -6.50 -22.49 6.64
N LYS A 96 -5.20 -22.83 6.72
CA LYS A 96 -4.76 -24.15 7.11
C LYS A 96 -4.72 -24.35 8.63
N GLY A 97 -5.06 -23.31 9.38
CA GLY A 97 -5.09 -23.40 10.83
C GLY A 97 -3.75 -23.32 11.51
N LEU A 98 -2.70 -22.92 10.78
CA LEU A 98 -1.37 -22.85 11.36
C LEU A 98 -1.16 -21.67 12.29
N GLY A 99 -2.06 -20.72 12.26
CA GLY A 99 -1.99 -19.55 13.11
C GLY A 99 -2.85 -19.63 14.36
N THR A 100 -3.52 -20.74 14.57
CA THR A 100 -4.42 -20.90 15.71
C THR A 100 -3.76 -21.62 16.85
#